data_c851da1fb816813c0a7f9c50656bf18e
#
_entry.id   c851da1fb816813c0a7f9c50656bf18e
#
_cell.length_a   1.000
_cell.length_b   1.000
_cell.length_c   1.000
_cell.angle_alpha   90.00
_cell.angle_beta   90.00
_cell.angle_gamma   90.00
#
_symmetry.space_group_name_H-M   'P 1'
#
loop_
_entity.id
_entity.type
_entity.pdbx_description
1 polymer ?
#
loop_
_entity_poly.entity_id
_entity_poly.type
_entity_poly.pdbx_seq_one_letter_code
_entity_poly.pdbx_strand_id
1 'polypeptide(L)'
;ITSDWSSDVCSSDLNIDPSAFDNGIDDATFAKICACLRLAVPYAGMIISTRESQAVREKVLRLGASQISGASKTSVGGYASQESGAENSAQFDISDNRTLDEIVYWLLELGFIPSFCTAYYREGRTGDRFMTLSKSGKIADCCHPNALMTLKEYLEDYASERTRHTGSALIMKELVNIPSGKVRRIAAERLEKIANEIERAHV
;
A
#
# COMPACT_ATOMS: atom_id res chain seq x y z
N ILE A 1 5.11 -16.91 8.36
CA ILE A 1 6.49 -16.44 8.56
C ILE A 1 6.63 -15.25 7.64
N THR A 2 6.39 -14.07 8.17
CA THR A 2 6.78 -12.81 7.54
C THR A 2 8.28 -12.68 7.78
N SER A 3 9.10 -13.29 6.93
CA SER A 3 10.50 -12.93 6.88
C SER A 3 10.55 -11.51 6.32
N ASP A 4 10.80 -10.57 7.18
CA ASP A 4 11.16 -9.20 6.83
C ASP A 4 12.54 -9.26 6.17
N TRP A 5 12.56 -9.46 4.86
CA TRP A 5 13.78 -9.45 4.03
C TRP A 5 14.21 -8.01 3.69
N SER A 6 13.68 -7.02 4.39
CA SER A 6 14.33 -5.72 4.37
C SER A 6 15.65 -5.93 5.12
N SER A 7 16.68 -6.16 4.36
CA SER A 7 18.09 -6.22 4.79
C SER A 7 18.28 -5.92 6.28
N ASP A 8 18.47 -6.95 7.08
CA ASP A 8 19.02 -6.80 8.43
C ASP A 8 20.45 -6.24 8.43
N VAL A 9 20.86 -5.69 7.31
CA VAL A 9 22.05 -4.85 7.22
C VAL A 9 21.62 -3.43 7.46
N CYS A 10 21.46 -3.15 8.63
CA CYS A 10 21.52 -2.02 9.55
C CYS A 10 21.98 -0.64 9.02
N SER A 11 21.69 -0.26 7.79
CA SER A 11 21.84 1.14 7.36
C SER A 11 20.77 2.05 7.96
N SER A 12 19.79 1.47 8.64
CA SER A 12 18.66 2.17 9.25
C SER A 12 18.69 2.18 10.78
N ASP A 13 19.70 1.57 11.41
CA ASP A 13 19.85 1.66 12.86
C ASP A 13 20.51 2.99 13.23
N LEU A 14 19.89 3.71 14.16
CA LEU A 14 20.41 4.98 14.66
C LEU A 14 21.85 4.78 15.21
N ASN A 15 22.76 5.65 14.77
CA ASN A 15 24.18 5.68 15.16
C ASN A 15 25.07 4.61 14.50
N ILE A 16 24.64 3.92 13.47
CA ILE A 16 25.52 3.06 12.68
C ILE A 16 25.91 3.79 11.39
N ASP A 17 27.21 3.92 11.14
CA ASP A 17 27.72 4.45 9.88
C ASP A 17 27.58 3.39 8.79
N PRO A 18 26.70 3.62 7.77
CA PRO A 18 26.51 2.65 6.69
C PRO A 18 27.79 2.35 5.91
N SER A 19 28.74 3.30 5.89
CA SER A 19 30.03 3.13 5.19
C SER A 19 30.98 2.16 5.89
N ALA A 20 30.69 1.80 7.14
CA ALA A 20 31.46 0.80 7.88
C ALA A 20 31.21 -0.65 7.44
N PHE A 21 30.23 -0.87 6.55
CA PHE A 21 29.86 -2.21 6.08
C PHE A 21 30.13 -2.37 4.59
N ASP A 22 31.04 -3.25 4.22
CA ASP A 22 31.40 -3.55 2.83
C ASP A 22 30.29 -4.25 2.03
N ASN A 23 29.23 -4.72 2.70
CA ASN A 23 28.14 -5.52 2.11
C ASN A 23 26.87 -4.71 1.87
N GLY A 24 26.91 -3.40 1.86
CA GLY A 24 25.77 -2.53 1.55
C GLY A 24 25.24 -2.80 0.15
N ILE A 25 23.91 -2.87 0.01
CA ILE A 25 23.25 -3.07 -1.28
C ILE A 25 22.77 -1.70 -1.79
N ASP A 26 23.19 -1.32 -3.02
CA ASP A 26 22.68 -0.11 -3.65
C ASP A 26 21.23 -0.25 -4.13
N ASP A 27 20.56 0.88 -4.34
CA ASP A 27 19.16 0.95 -4.78
C ASP A 27 18.90 0.20 -6.10
N ALA A 28 19.88 0.15 -6.99
CA ALA A 28 19.76 -0.54 -8.27
C ALA A 28 19.80 -2.06 -8.08
N THR A 29 20.69 -2.54 -7.23
CA THR A 29 20.79 -3.96 -6.86
C THR A 29 19.55 -4.39 -6.06
N PHE A 30 19.08 -3.58 -5.11
CA PHE A 30 17.84 -3.83 -4.37
C PHE A 30 16.64 -3.98 -5.31
N ALA A 31 16.47 -3.06 -6.26
CA ALA A 31 15.40 -3.14 -7.24
C ALA A 31 15.50 -4.40 -8.13
N LYS A 32 16.71 -4.83 -8.51
CA LYS A 32 16.92 -6.08 -9.25
C LYS A 32 16.50 -7.31 -8.42
N ILE A 33 16.87 -7.34 -7.15
CA ILE A 33 16.47 -8.41 -6.23
C ILE A 33 14.94 -8.49 -6.14
N CYS A 34 14.26 -7.35 -5.96
CA CYS A 34 12.80 -7.29 -5.93
C CYS A 34 12.19 -7.82 -7.24
N ALA A 35 12.73 -7.45 -8.39
CA ALA A 35 12.25 -7.94 -9.68
C ALA A 35 12.46 -9.47 -9.82
N CYS A 36 13.64 -9.97 -9.43
CA CYS A 36 13.93 -11.41 -9.45
C CYS A 36 12.97 -12.19 -8.53
N LEU A 37 12.73 -11.69 -7.32
CA LEU A 37 11.77 -12.29 -6.38
C LEU A 37 10.36 -12.29 -6.95
N ARG A 38 9.92 -11.21 -7.58
CA ARG A 38 8.60 -11.15 -8.22
C ARG A 38 8.46 -12.19 -9.35
N LEU A 39 9.50 -12.41 -10.13
CA LEU A 39 9.49 -13.43 -11.19
C LEU A 39 9.56 -14.85 -10.63
N ALA A 40 10.35 -15.08 -9.58
CA ALA A 40 10.53 -16.40 -8.97
C ALA A 40 9.29 -16.85 -8.19
N VAL A 41 8.61 -15.92 -7.51
CA VAL A 41 7.44 -16.20 -6.65
C VAL A 41 6.28 -15.25 -6.96
N PRO A 42 5.67 -15.35 -8.15
CA PRO A 42 4.75 -14.32 -8.68
C PRO A 42 3.47 -14.14 -7.84
N TYR A 43 3.11 -15.11 -7.01
CA TYR A 43 1.91 -15.08 -6.18
C TYR A 43 2.18 -14.68 -4.73
N ALA A 44 3.44 -14.47 -4.34
CA ALA A 44 3.77 -14.00 -3.01
C ALA A 44 3.47 -12.49 -2.88
N GLY A 45 2.94 -12.07 -1.72
CA GLY A 45 2.88 -10.67 -1.37
C GLY A 45 4.29 -10.14 -1.11
N MET A 46 4.59 -8.95 -1.63
CA MET A 46 5.84 -8.24 -1.37
C MET A 46 5.52 -6.91 -0.74
N ILE A 47 6.08 -6.66 0.44
CA ILE A 47 5.88 -5.42 1.18
C ILE A 47 7.14 -4.57 1.07
N ILE A 48 6.96 -3.28 0.73
CA ILE A 48 8.03 -2.29 0.78
C ILE A 48 7.84 -1.39 2.01
N SER A 49 8.91 -1.24 2.78
CA SER A 49 8.92 -0.51 4.06
C SER A 49 9.09 0.99 3.87
N THR A 50 8.79 1.78 4.92
CA THR A 50 9.09 3.21 5.02
C THR A 50 10.58 3.51 5.24
N ARG A 51 11.42 2.49 5.42
CA ARG A 51 12.89 2.65 5.49
C ARG A 51 13.47 3.09 4.15
N GLU A 52 12.86 2.66 3.06
CA GLU A 52 13.30 3.02 1.71
C GLU A 52 12.84 4.43 1.32
N SER A 53 13.66 5.11 0.51
CA SER A 53 13.32 6.40 -0.04
C SER A 53 12.08 6.35 -0.94
N GLN A 54 11.39 7.47 -1.10
CA GLN A 54 10.23 7.55 -1.99
C GLN A 54 10.52 7.06 -3.40
N ALA A 55 11.69 7.41 -3.94
CA ALA A 55 12.10 7.01 -5.30
C ALA A 55 12.29 5.50 -5.43
N VAL A 56 12.92 4.86 -4.45
CA VAL A 56 13.08 3.40 -4.41
C VAL A 56 11.73 2.72 -4.26
N ARG A 57 10.86 3.23 -3.38
CA ARG A 57 9.52 2.69 -3.15
C ARG A 57 8.68 2.75 -4.44
N GLU A 58 8.69 3.86 -5.16
CA GLU A 58 8.02 3.98 -6.46
C GLU A 58 8.54 2.94 -7.46
N LYS A 59 9.87 2.83 -7.59
CA LYS A 59 10.50 1.89 -8.50
C LYS A 59 10.10 0.45 -8.18
N VAL A 60 10.11 0.06 -6.91
CA VAL A 60 9.78 -1.30 -6.48
C VAL A 60 8.28 -1.58 -6.60
N LEU A 61 7.40 -0.60 -6.39
CA LEU A 61 5.97 -0.72 -6.70
C LEU A 61 5.74 -1.03 -8.17
N ARG A 62 6.41 -0.32 -9.07
CA ARG A 62 6.32 -0.57 -10.53
C ARG A 62 6.91 -1.93 -10.96
N LEU A 63 7.81 -2.49 -10.16
CA LEU A 63 8.35 -3.84 -10.34
C LEU A 63 7.46 -4.93 -9.72
N GLY A 64 6.34 -4.56 -9.09
CA GLY A 64 5.33 -5.49 -8.63
C GLY A 64 5.28 -5.71 -7.12
N ALA A 65 5.86 -4.83 -6.31
CA ALA A 65 5.50 -4.83 -4.89
C ALA A 65 4.00 -4.62 -4.75
N SER A 66 3.36 -5.43 -3.91
CA SER A 66 1.90 -5.48 -3.77
C SER A 66 1.40 -4.79 -2.52
N GLN A 67 2.29 -4.48 -1.59
CA GLN A 67 1.99 -3.84 -0.32
C GLN A 67 3.02 -2.77 -0.01
N ILE A 68 2.59 -1.76 0.71
CA ILE A 68 3.43 -0.63 1.10
C ILE A 68 3.08 -0.23 2.54
N SER A 69 4.11 0.01 3.34
CA SER A 69 3.93 0.60 4.67
C SER A 69 3.75 2.11 4.55
N GLY A 70 2.94 2.69 5.42
CA GLY A 70 2.72 4.14 5.45
C GLY A 70 2.57 4.66 6.86
N ALA A 71 2.96 5.91 7.09
CA ALA A 71 2.84 6.63 8.36
C ALA A 71 3.47 5.87 9.55
N SER A 72 4.54 5.12 9.32
CA SER A 72 5.20 4.31 10.35
C SER A 72 5.85 5.22 11.41
N LYS A 73 5.74 4.82 12.67
CA LYS A 73 6.41 5.46 13.81
C LYS A 73 7.22 4.40 14.55
N THR A 74 8.51 4.64 14.74
CA THR A 74 9.43 3.69 15.38
C THR A 74 9.79 4.06 16.82
N SER A 75 9.40 5.24 17.28
CA SER A 75 9.56 5.66 18.67
C SER A 75 8.51 5.01 19.58
N VAL A 76 8.88 4.74 20.82
CA VAL A 76 7.96 4.24 21.85
C VAL A 76 6.84 5.27 22.07
N GLY A 77 5.58 4.85 21.91
CA GLY A 77 4.42 5.73 22.02
C GLY A 77 4.22 6.69 20.84
N GLY A 78 5.00 6.57 19.76
CA GLY A 78 4.99 7.49 18.62
C GLY A 78 3.65 7.66 17.91
N TYR A 79 2.75 6.69 18.01
CA TYR A 79 1.39 6.81 17.47
C TYR A 79 0.42 7.58 18.37
N ALA A 80 0.74 7.71 19.67
CA ALA A 80 -0.10 8.42 20.63
C ALA A 80 0.30 9.88 20.80
N SER A 81 1.53 10.25 20.50
CA SER A 81 2.05 11.60 20.61
C SER A 81 2.01 12.33 19.28
N GLN A 82 1.36 13.49 19.23
CA GLN A 82 1.45 14.39 18.08
C GLN A 82 2.77 15.18 18.04
N GLU A 83 3.55 15.13 19.10
CA GLU A 83 4.83 15.83 19.21
C GLU A 83 5.99 14.88 18.93
N SER A 84 6.83 15.27 18.00
CA SER A 84 8.12 14.66 17.65
C SER A 84 9.18 14.91 18.73
N GLY A 85 8.91 14.48 19.96
CA GLY A 85 9.68 14.87 21.14
C GLY A 85 10.76 13.90 21.63
N ALA A 86 11.10 12.85 20.89
CA ALA A 86 12.18 11.96 21.32
C ALA A 86 12.88 11.33 20.12
N GLU A 87 13.69 12.11 19.41
CA GLU A 87 14.59 11.60 18.36
C GLU A 87 15.48 10.44 18.87
N ASN A 88 15.76 10.39 20.18
CA ASN A 88 16.58 9.32 20.80
C ASN A 88 15.81 8.04 21.17
N SER A 89 14.50 7.94 20.93
CA SER A 89 13.73 6.74 21.25
C SER A 89 13.33 5.93 20.01
N ALA A 90 13.62 6.42 18.83
CA ALA A 90 13.39 5.69 17.59
C ALA A 90 14.31 4.47 17.49
N GLN A 91 13.76 3.31 17.17
CA GLN A 91 14.53 2.08 16.98
C GLN A 91 15.21 2.01 15.62
N PHE A 92 14.63 2.66 14.61
CA PHE A 92 15.10 2.63 13.23
C PHE A 92 14.85 3.97 12.57
N ASP A 93 15.72 4.35 11.64
CA ASP A 93 15.51 5.47 10.74
C ASP A 93 14.36 5.17 9.76
N ILE A 94 13.55 6.19 9.51
CA ILE A 94 12.46 6.17 8.55
C ILE A 94 12.76 7.22 7.48
N SER A 95 13.03 6.77 6.25
CA SER A 95 13.27 7.67 5.12
C SER A 95 12.00 8.33 4.62
N ASP A 96 10.84 7.69 4.80
CA ASP A 96 9.54 8.22 4.38
C ASP A 96 8.66 8.51 5.60
N ASN A 97 8.68 9.77 6.03
CA ASN A 97 7.96 10.29 7.20
C ASN A 97 6.59 10.88 6.87
N ARG A 98 6.12 10.72 5.62
CA ARG A 98 4.83 11.25 5.18
C ARG A 98 3.67 10.68 5.98
N THR A 99 2.63 11.48 6.14
CA THR A 99 1.34 11.04 6.70
C THR A 99 0.68 10.00 5.80
N LEU A 100 -0.30 9.29 6.33
CA LEU A 100 -1.05 8.30 5.54
C LEU A 100 -1.76 8.96 4.35
N ASP A 101 -2.34 10.15 4.52
CA ASP A 101 -3.02 10.87 3.43
C ASP A 101 -2.05 11.30 2.32
N GLU A 102 -0.86 11.77 2.67
CA GLU A 102 0.17 12.10 1.68
C GLU A 102 0.65 10.88 0.89
N ILE A 103 0.76 9.72 1.54
CA ILE A 103 1.12 8.47 0.86
C ILE A 103 -0.02 8.00 -0.04
N VAL A 104 -1.26 8.06 0.43
CA VAL A 104 -2.43 7.74 -0.40
C VAL A 104 -2.49 8.66 -1.60
N TYR A 105 -2.36 9.97 -1.41
CA TYR A 105 -2.33 10.95 -2.50
C TYR A 105 -1.26 10.61 -3.54
N TRP A 106 -0.03 10.35 -3.09
CA TRP A 106 1.07 9.96 -3.97
C TRP A 106 0.79 8.68 -4.76
N LEU A 107 0.19 7.65 -4.13
CA LEU A 107 -0.19 6.42 -4.83
C LEU A 107 -1.25 6.68 -5.90
N LEU A 108 -2.23 7.54 -5.61
CA LEU A 108 -3.28 7.92 -6.55
C LEU A 108 -2.70 8.68 -7.76
N GLU A 109 -1.73 9.57 -7.54
CA GLU A 109 -1.01 10.28 -8.62
C GLU A 109 -0.23 9.31 -9.53
N LEU A 110 0.34 8.25 -8.95
CA LEU A 110 1.01 7.19 -9.68
C LEU A 110 0.04 6.23 -10.40
N GLY A 111 -1.27 6.36 -10.18
CA GLY A 111 -2.30 5.51 -10.75
C GLY A 111 -2.49 4.18 -10.00
N PHE A 112 -1.99 4.05 -8.78
CA PHE A 112 -2.25 2.90 -7.93
C PHE A 112 -3.50 3.11 -7.08
N ILE A 113 -4.23 2.03 -6.81
CA ILE A 113 -5.42 2.03 -5.96
C ILE A 113 -5.05 1.42 -4.59
N PRO A 114 -4.91 2.24 -3.53
CA PRO A 114 -4.77 1.71 -2.17
C PRO A 114 -6.09 1.02 -1.76
N SER A 115 -6.02 -0.28 -1.52
CA SER A 115 -7.22 -1.07 -1.22
C SER A 115 -7.43 -1.33 0.27
N PHE A 116 -6.47 -0.97 1.12
CA PHE A 116 -6.46 -1.26 2.57
C PHE A 116 -6.82 -2.73 2.89
N CYS A 117 -6.57 -3.62 1.93
CA CYS A 117 -6.98 -5.02 2.00
C CYS A 117 -5.93 -5.87 2.69
N THR A 118 -6.34 -6.58 3.73
CA THR A 118 -5.57 -7.65 4.36
C THR A 118 -6.02 -8.99 3.77
N ALA A 119 -5.47 -9.37 2.61
CA ALA A 119 -5.95 -10.48 1.79
C ALA A 119 -5.93 -11.85 2.50
N TYR A 120 -5.17 -12.00 3.57
CA TYR A 120 -4.89 -13.30 4.20
C TYR A 120 -5.83 -13.70 5.34
N TYR A 121 -6.75 -12.84 5.75
CA TYR A 121 -7.53 -13.05 6.99
C TYR A 121 -8.96 -13.53 6.78
N ARG A 122 -9.42 -13.64 5.53
CA ARG A 122 -10.80 -14.11 5.27
C ARG A 122 -10.80 -15.51 4.70
N GLU A 123 -11.73 -16.31 5.18
CA GLU A 123 -11.99 -17.64 4.67
C GLU A 123 -12.12 -17.65 3.15
N GLY A 124 -11.44 -18.60 2.50
CA GLY A 124 -11.41 -18.73 1.05
C GLY A 124 -10.49 -17.77 0.28
N ARG A 125 -9.69 -16.94 0.99
CA ARG A 125 -8.67 -16.08 0.37
C ARG A 125 -7.24 -16.60 0.51
N THR A 126 -7.10 -17.85 0.88
CA THR A 126 -5.82 -18.58 0.97
C THR A 126 -5.97 -19.97 0.36
N GLY A 127 -4.85 -20.63 0.10
CA GLY A 127 -4.82 -22.01 -0.39
C GLY A 127 -5.26 -22.16 -1.85
N ASP A 128 -5.65 -23.37 -2.23
CA ASP A 128 -5.88 -23.77 -3.63
C ASP A 128 -6.99 -22.99 -4.33
N ARG A 129 -8.04 -22.64 -3.60
CA ARG A 129 -9.15 -21.83 -4.15
C ARG A 129 -8.70 -20.44 -4.54
N PHE A 130 -7.95 -19.78 -3.66
CA PHE A 130 -7.39 -18.47 -3.93
C PHE A 130 -6.40 -18.51 -5.10
N MET A 131 -5.51 -19.50 -5.11
CA MET A 131 -4.53 -19.70 -6.17
C MET A 131 -5.19 -19.97 -7.53
N THR A 132 -6.27 -20.72 -7.56
CA THR A 132 -7.03 -20.97 -8.79
C THR A 132 -7.65 -19.68 -9.33
N LEU A 133 -8.23 -18.85 -8.49
CA LEU A 133 -8.79 -17.54 -8.88
C LEU A 133 -7.68 -16.58 -9.34
N SER A 134 -6.54 -16.57 -8.65
CA SER A 134 -5.41 -15.71 -9.02
C SER A 134 -4.79 -16.12 -10.34
N LYS A 135 -4.53 -17.40 -10.56
CA LYS A 135 -3.97 -17.93 -11.81
C LYS A 135 -4.88 -17.72 -13.01
N SER A 136 -6.19 -17.79 -12.82
CA SER A 136 -7.17 -17.58 -13.89
C SER A 136 -7.47 -16.10 -14.18
N GLY A 137 -6.95 -15.17 -13.38
CA GLY A 137 -7.27 -13.74 -13.46
C GLY A 137 -8.65 -13.35 -12.91
N LYS A 138 -9.49 -14.32 -12.57
CA LYS A 138 -10.85 -14.06 -12.04
C LYS A 138 -10.88 -13.34 -10.70
N ILE A 139 -9.75 -13.31 -9.99
CA ILE A 139 -9.60 -12.54 -8.77
C ILE A 139 -9.87 -11.05 -9.01
N ALA A 140 -9.57 -10.54 -10.20
CA ALA A 140 -9.79 -9.15 -10.55
C ALA A 140 -11.28 -8.75 -10.50
N ASP A 141 -12.19 -9.65 -10.84
CA ASP A 141 -13.64 -9.42 -10.78
C ASP A 141 -14.16 -9.22 -9.34
N CYS A 142 -13.39 -9.63 -8.36
CA CYS A 142 -13.69 -9.49 -6.93
C CYS A 142 -12.86 -8.39 -6.28
N CYS A 143 -11.54 -8.42 -6.50
CA CYS A 143 -10.62 -7.52 -5.79
C CYS A 143 -10.65 -6.10 -6.34
N HIS A 144 -10.78 -5.90 -7.65
CA HIS A 144 -10.81 -4.56 -8.25
C HIS A 144 -12.00 -3.73 -7.76
N PRO A 145 -13.28 -4.18 -7.91
CA PRO A 145 -14.41 -3.41 -7.38
C PRO A 145 -14.35 -3.22 -5.87
N ASN A 146 -13.86 -4.21 -5.11
CA ASN A 146 -13.69 -4.06 -3.67
C ASN A 146 -12.65 -2.99 -3.31
N ALA A 147 -11.56 -2.90 -4.06
CA ALA A 147 -10.54 -1.87 -3.86
C ALA A 147 -11.10 -0.46 -4.11
N LEU A 148 -11.95 -0.30 -5.13
CA LEU A 148 -12.60 0.99 -5.40
C LEU A 148 -13.55 1.39 -4.27
N MET A 149 -14.29 0.44 -3.69
CA MET A 149 -15.20 0.70 -2.58
C MET A 149 -14.44 1.09 -1.31
N THR A 150 -13.41 0.35 -0.93
CA THR A 150 -12.59 0.69 0.25
C THR A 150 -11.82 2.00 0.08
N LEU A 151 -11.36 2.30 -1.14
CA LEU A 151 -10.80 3.62 -1.42
C LEU A 151 -11.86 4.71 -1.25
N LYS A 152 -13.09 4.51 -1.76
CA LYS A 152 -14.18 5.48 -1.60
C LYS A 152 -14.50 5.74 -0.14
N GLU A 153 -14.60 4.70 0.70
CA GLU A 153 -14.77 4.84 2.15
C GLU A 153 -13.65 5.70 2.77
N TYR A 154 -12.40 5.41 2.44
CA TYR A 154 -11.29 6.22 2.92
C TYR A 154 -11.38 7.69 2.48
N LEU A 155 -11.75 7.93 1.23
CA LEU A 155 -11.86 9.29 0.68
C LEU A 155 -12.94 10.12 1.39
N GLU A 156 -14.04 9.50 1.82
CA GLU A 156 -15.11 10.18 2.53
C GLU A 156 -14.75 10.44 4.00
N ASP A 157 -14.16 9.44 4.69
CA ASP A 157 -13.96 9.50 6.12
C ASP A 157 -12.68 10.26 6.55
N TYR A 158 -11.59 10.14 5.76
CA TYR A 158 -10.26 10.52 6.24
C TYR A 158 -9.46 11.41 5.31
N ALA A 159 -9.81 11.47 4.02
CA ALA A 159 -8.95 12.13 3.05
C ALA A 159 -9.06 13.64 3.08
N SER A 160 -7.94 14.32 2.86
CA SER A 160 -7.93 15.74 2.53
C SER A 160 -8.70 16.02 1.23
N GLU A 161 -9.13 17.27 1.03
CA GLU A 161 -9.85 17.66 -0.19
C GLU A 161 -9.07 17.33 -1.48
N ARG A 162 -7.77 17.56 -1.47
CA ARG A 162 -6.88 17.23 -2.58
C ARG A 162 -6.88 15.73 -2.89
N THR A 163 -6.72 14.90 -1.87
CA THR A 163 -6.70 13.44 -1.99
C THR A 163 -8.06 12.92 -2.45
N ARG A 164 -9.15 13.48 -1.91
CA ARG A 164 -10.52 13.15 -2.29
C ARG A 164 -10.79 13.45 -3.76
N HIS A 165 -10.38 14.61 -4.25
CA HIS A 165 -10.55 14.98 -5.65
C HIS A 165 -9.79 14.01 -6.59
N THR A 166 -8.51 13.77 -6.33
CA THR A 166 -7.67 12.87 -7.14
C THR A 166 -8.18 11.43 -7.10
N GLY A 167 -8.54 10.94 -5.92
CA GLY A 167 -9.05 9.59 -5.73
C GLY A 167 -10.41 9.37 -6.42
N SER A 168 -11.32 10.35 -6.35
CA SER A 168 -12.61 10.27 -7.03
C SER A 168 -12.44 10.20 -8.55
N ALA A 169 -11.55 10.98 -9.11
CA ALA A 169 -11.24 10.93 -10.54
C ALA A 169 -10.68 9.54 -10.95
N LEU A 170 -9.78 8.98 -10.13
CA LEU A 170 -9.21 7.66 -10.38
C LEU A 170 -10.28 6.56 -10.27
N ILE A 171 -11.16 6.61 -9.27
CA ILE A 171 -12.27 5.65 -9.11
C ILE A 171 -13.16 5.65 -10.36
N MET A 172 -13.54 6.82 -10.87
CA MET A 172 -14.37 6.92 -12.08
C MET A 172 -13.68 6.33 -13.30
N LYS A 173 -12.39 6.59 -13.48
CA LYS A 173 -11.58 6.01 -14.56
C LYS A 173 -11.51 4.49 -14.44
N GLU A 174 -11.25 3.96 -13.28
CA GLU A 174 -11.07 2.53 -13.05
C GLU A 174 -12.39 1.75 -13.03
N LEU A 175 -13.49 2.38 -12.67
CA LEU A 175 -14.82 1.77 -12.76
C LEU A 175 -15.17 1.37 -14.21
N VAL A 176 -14.77 2.19 -15.18
CA VAL A 176 -14.98 1.89 -16.61
C VAL A 176 -14.15 0.68 -17.06
N ASN A 177 -12.99 0.48 -16.44
CA ASN A 177 -12.06 -0.61 -16.76
C ASN A 177 -12.50 -1.99 -16.22
N ILE A 178 -13.57 -2.07 -15.40
CA ILE A 178 -14.11 -3.36 -14.95
C ILE A 178 -14.70 -4.10 -16.14
N PRO A 179 -14.18 -5.29 -16.53
CA PRO A 179 -14.59 -5.97 -17.76
C PRO A 179 -16.07 -6.39 -17.76
N SER A 180 -16.53 -6.93 -16.63
CA SER A 180 -17.90 -7.42 -16.48
C SER A 180 -18.89 -6.27 -16.29
N GLY A 181 -19.78 -6.05 -17.27
CA GLY A 181 -20.82 -5.03 -17.18
C GLY A 181 -21.77 -5.19 -15.98
N LYS A 182 -22.03 -6.44 -15.57
CA LYS A 182 -22.82 -6.74 -14.36
C LYS A 182 -22.08 -6.30 -13.09
N VAL A 183 -20.78 -6.63 -13.00
CA VAL A 183 -19.94 -6.27 -11.84
C VAL A 183 -19.76 -4.77 -11.77
N ARG A 184 -19.52 -4.11 -12.92
CA ARG A 184 -19.42 -2.65 -13.03
C ARG A 184 -20.65 -1.93 -12.52
N ARG A 185 -21.84 -2.37 -12.91
CA ARG A 185 -23.11 -1.79 -12.43
C ARG A 185 -23.26 -1.93 -10.92
N ILE A 186 -23.01 -3.13 -10.38
CA ILE A 186 -23.08 -3.36 -8.93
C ILE A 186 -22.07 -2.49 -8.18
N ALA A 187 -20.86 -2.36 -8.72
CA ALA A 187 -19.82 -1.50 -8.12
C ALA A 187 -20.25 -0.03 -8.12
N ALA A 188 -20.81 0.47 -9.23
CA ALA A 188 -21.32 1.84 -9.31
C ALA A 188 -22.44 2.11 -8.30
N GLU A 189 -23.42 1.22 -8.19
CA GLU A 189 -24.52 1.33 -7.22
C GLU A 189 -24.01 1.35 -5.77
N ARG A 190 -22.98 0.58 -5.47
CA ARG A 190 -22.38 0.54 -4.12
C ARG A 190 -21.53 1.77 -3.81
N LEU A 191 -20.77 2.27 -4.78
CA LEU A 191 -20.00 3.52 -4.64
C LEU A 191 -20.92 4.72 -4.34
N GLU A 192 -22.08 4.77 -5.01
CA GLU A 192 -23.09 5.79 -4.75
C GLU A 192 -23.70 5.66 -3.35
N LYS A 193 -23.95 4.43 -2.89
CA LYS A 193 -24.44 4.20 -1.52
C LYS A 193 -23.45 4.64 -0.46
N ILE A 194 -22.16 4.35 -0.63
CA ILE A 194 -21.10 4.78 0.29
C ILE A 194 -21.12 6.31 0.42
N ALA A 195 -21.17 7.05 -0.70
CA ALA A 195 -21.24 8.50 -0.67
C ALA A 195 -22.47 9.02 0.11
N ASN A 196 -23.65 8.44 -0.15
CA ASN A 196 -24.91 8.88 0.47
C ASN A 196 -25.07 8.48 1.95
N GLU A 197 -24.54 7.33 2.36
CA GLU A 197 -24.62 6.85 3.75
C GLU A 197 -23.70 7.64 4.67
N ILE A 198 -22.51 7.99 4.20
CA ILE A 198 -21.54 8.78 4.98
C ILE A 198 -21.98 10.24 5.10
N GLU A 199 -22.53 10.83 4.05
CA GLU A 199 -23.12 12.19 4.14
C GLU A 199 -24.20 12.29 5.25
N ARG A 200 -24.97 11.23 5.48
CA ARG A 200 -26.00 11.19 6.53
C ARG A 200 -25.43 11.01 7.94
N ALA A 201 -24.27 10.39 8.07
CA ALA A 201 -23.62 10.17 9.36
C ALA A 201 -22.91 11.42 9.89
N HIS A 202 -22.61 12.38 9.03
CA HIS A 202 -21.94 13.65 9.36
C HIS A 202 -22.92 14.84 9.54
N VAL A 203 -24.23 14.62 9.45
CA VAL A 203 -25.30 15.59 9.74
C VAL A 203 -25.92 15.31 11.09
#